data_59f9d439be04786d730a8b4cb5147744
#
_entry.id   59f9d439be04786d730a8b4cb5147744
#
_cell.length_a   1.000
_cell.length_b   1.000
_cell.length_c   1.000
_cell.angle_alpha   90.00
_cell.angle_beta   90.00
_cell.angle_gamma   90.00
#
_symmetry.space_group_name_H-M   'P 1'
#
loop_
_entity.id
_entity.type
_entity.pdbx_description
1 polymer ?
#
loop_
_entity_poly.entity_id
_entity_poly.type
_entity_poly.pdbx_seq_one_letter_code
_entity_poly.pdbx_strand_id
1 'polypeptide(L)'
;MIRETFHTDSKIKQVLFNKKSEMKLNYRLLEARFIDRPNRFLTRAELNGKIVESHLPDPGRLKELLKPGVQILLKQENGENRRTKYSTQAVYDGSTLISLNTLLPNKFTAHLLTEGKINFLKGWDIYKKEATYGKHRFDFHLQKEDEFMFLEV
;
A
#
# COMPACT_ATOMS: atom_id res chain seq x y z
N MET A 1 4.70 11.52 -12.84
CA MET A 1 4.57 12.11 -11.48
C MET A 1 3.11 11.97 -11.05
N ILE A 2 2.84 11.02 -10.18
CA ILE A 2 1.48 10.74 -9.67
C ILE A 2 1.29 11.64 -8.46
N ARG A 3 0.41 12.64 -8.56
CA ARG A 3 -0.01 13.47 -7.41
C ARG A 3 -1.19 12.79 -6.74
N GLU A 4 -0.98 12.34 -5.52
CA GLU A 4 -2.02 11.81 -4.66
C GLU A 4 -2.71 12.97 -3.93
N THR A 5 -4.01 13.08 -4.07
CA THR A 5 -4.81 14.05 -3.31
C THR A 5 -5.68 13.27 -2.32
N PHE A 6 -5.46 13.53 -1.02
CA PHE A 6 -6.22 12.89 0.05
C PHE A 6 -7.27 13.86 0.59
N HIS A 7 -8.52 13.43 0.65
CA HIS A 7 -9.57 14.16 1.34
C HIS A 7 -9.72 13.57 2.76
N THR A 8 -9.52 14.44 3.74
CA THR A 8 -9.70 14.12 5.16
C THR A 8 -11.15 14.35 5.53
N ASP A 9 -11.99 13.38 5.33
CA ASP A 9 -13.23 13.31 6.08
C ASP A 9 -13.15 12.15 7.07
N SER A 10 -13.59 12.37 8.30
CA SER A 10 -13.18 11.69 9.54
C SER A 10 -13.51 10.20 9.64
N LYS A 11 -13.90 9.52 8.57
CA LYS A 11 -14.36 8.12 8.68
C LYS A 11 -13.73 7.12 7.69
N ILE A 12 -13.26 7.52 6.51
CA ILE A 12 -12.58 6.61 5.57
C ILE A 12 -11.67 7.45 4.68
N LYS A 13 -10.34 7.26 4.75
CA LYS A 13 -9.42 7.86 3.78
C LYS A 13 -9.43 7.03 2.50
N GLN A 14 -9.82 7.62 1.39
CA GLN A 14 -9.70 7.05 0.04
C GLN A 14 -8.35 7.45 -0.56
N VAL A 15 -7.68 6.50 -1.20
CA VAL A 15 -6.50 6.76 -2.00
C VAL A 15 -6.96 7.02 -3.44
N LEU A 16 -6.79 8.24 -3.92
CA LEU A 16 -7.13 8.62 -5.29
C LEU A 16 -5.89 8.47 -6.18
N PHE A 17 -5.87 7.47 -7.03
CA PHE A 17 -4.91 7.36 -8.12
C PHE A 17 -5.53 7.90 -9.41
N ASN A 18 -5.40 9.19 -9.67
CA ASN A 18 -6.07 9.85 -10.77
C ASN A 18 -7.58 10.11 -10.53
N LYS A 19 -8.09 11.26 -10.99
CA LYS A 19 -9.53 11.67 -10.88
C LYS A 19 -10.56 10.66 -11.41
N LYS A 20 -10.11 9.57 -12.03
CA LYS A 20 -10.96 8.55 -12.67
C LYS A 20 -10.85 7.14 -12.09
N SER A 21 -9.96 6.90 -11.11
CA SER A 21 -9.75 5.55 -10.57
C SER A 21 -9.56 5.61 -9.07
N GLU A 22 -10.46 5.00 -8.33
CA GLU A 22 -10.49 4.98 -6.87
C GLU A 22 -10.58 3.54 -6.38
N MET A 23 -9.80 3.22 -5.35
CA MET A 23 -9.94 1.98 -4.60
C MET A 23 -10.17 2.31 -3.13
N LYS A 24 -11.30 1.87 -2.57
CA LYS A 24 -11.59 2.03 -1.14
C LYS A 24 -10.71 1.10 -0.31
N LEU A 25 -10.06 1.68 0.69
CA LEU A 25 -9.46 0.90 1.76
C LEU A 25 -10.56 0.53 2.77
N ASN A 26 -10.71 -0.76 3.05
CA ASN A 26 -11.70 -1.29 4.00
C ASN A 26 -11.24 -1.24 5.46
N TYR A 27 -10.29 -0.38 5.78
CA TYR A 27 -9.74 -0.18 7.12
C TYR A 27 -9.48 1.30 7.40
N ARG A 28 -9.50 1.64 8.68
CA ARG A 28 -9.19 3.00 9.14
C ARG A 28 -7.68 3.20 9.23
N LEU A 29 -7.23 4.39 8.81
CA LEU A 29 -5.88 4.88 9.01
C LEU A 29 -5.85 5.81 10.23
N LEU A 30 -4.85 5.62 11.09
CA LEU A 30 -4.62 6.38 12.31
C LEU A 30 -3.38 7.25 12.10
N GLU A 31 -3.49 8.53 12.41
CA GLU A 31 -2.36 9.47 12.35
C GLU A 31 -1.45 9.28 13.56
N ALA A 32 -0.16 9.16 13.32
CA ALA A 32 0.86 9.01 14.35
C ALA A 32 2.12 9.80 13.97
N ARG A 33 2.94 10.11 14.96
CA ARG A 33 4.22 10.79 14.77
C ARG A 33 5.35 9.78 14.86
N PHE A 34 6.11 9.63 13.79
CA PHE A 34 7.27 8.72 13.74
C PHE A 34 8.33 9.12 14.75
N ILE A 35 8.85 8.17 15.51
CA ILE A 35 9.93 8.36 16.47
C ILE A 35 11.22 7.84 15.89
N ASP A 36 11.30 6.52 15.67
CA ASP A 36 12.47 5.87 15.12
C ASP A 36 12.15 4.51 14.48
N ARG A 37 13.18 3.89 13.93
CA ARG A 37 13.12 2.59 13.27
C ARG A 37 14.16 1.66 13.85
N PRO A 38 13.82 0.86 14.89
CA PRO A 38 14.75 -0.06 15.55
C PRO A 38 15.36 -1.11 14.63
N ASN A 39 14.61 -1.55 13.60
CA ASN A 39 15.08 -2.45 12.55
C ASN A 39 14.28 -2.26 11.26
N ARG A 40 14.65 -2.97 10.18
CA ARG A 40 14.03 -2.79 8.86
C ARG A 40 12.51 -3.06 8.79
N PHE A 41 11.97 -3.77 9.75
CA PHE A 41 10.55 -4.18 9.75
C PHE A 41 9.75 -3.60 10.92
N LEU A 42 10.35 -2.73 11.73
CA LEU A 42 9.73 -2.18 12.92
C LEU A 42 9.91 -0.68 12.98
N THR A 43 8.82 0.04 13.20
CA THR A 43 8.82 1.46 13.53
C THR A 43 8.24 1.68 14.92
N ARG A 44 8.71 2.72 15.61
CA ARG A 44 8.07 3.25 16.82
C ARG A 44 7.47 4.61 16.49
N ALA A 45 6.26 4.84 16.98
CA ALA A 45 5.54 6.07 16.74
C ALA A 45 4.73 6.48 17.97
N GLU A 46 4.49 7.77 18.11
CA GLU A 46 3.55 8.32 19.08
C GLU A 46 2.15 8.35 18.47
N LEU A 47 1.22 7.62 19.09
CA LEU A 47 -0.19 7.56 18.74
C LEU A 47 -1.03 7.95 19.96
N ASN A 48 -1.74 9.07 19.89
CA ASN A 48 -2.58 9.59 21.01
C ASN A 48 -1.82 9.68 22.35
N GLY A 49 -0.58 10.19 22.33
CA GLY A 49 0.25 10.36 23.53
C GLY A 49 0.91 9.06 24.04
N LYS A 50 0.79 7.95 23.32
CA LYS A 50 1.40 6.66 23.68
C LYS A 50 2.37 6.21 22.61
N ILE A 51 3.51 5.64 23.03
CA ILE A 51 4.46 5.03 22.10
C ILE A 51 3.93 3.64 21.72
N VAL A 52 3.82 3.41 20.41
CA VAL A 52 3.39 2.14 19.85
C VAL A 52 4.43 1.59 18.88
N GLU A 53 4.52 0.26 18.79
CA GLU A 53 5.29 -0.44 17.78
C GLU A 53 4.41 -0.81 16.59
N SER A 54 4.96 -0.65 15.38
CA SER A 54 4.26 -0.88 14.14
C SER A 54 5.14 -1.66 13.16
N HIS A 55 4.59 -2.70 12.54
CA HIS A 55 5.24 -3.41 11.46
C HIS A 55 5.38 -2.50 10.24
N LEU A 56 6.58 -2.43 9.67
CA LEU A 56 6.87 -1.72 8.41
C LEU A 56 7.00 -2.75 7.28
N PRO A 57 6.08 -2.79 6.32
CA PRO A 57 6.12 -3.77 5.22
C PRO A 57 7.29 -3.55 4.27
N ASP A 58 7.69 -2.28 4.06
CA ASP A 58 8.76 -1.92 3.15
C ASP A 58 10.15 -2.15 3.79
N PRO A 59 10.98 -3.07 3.24
CA PRO A 59 12.32 -3.35 3.76
C PRO A 59 13.36 -2.31 3.35
N GLY A 60 13.01 -1.35 2.47
CA GLY A 60 13.87 -0.27 1.99
C GLY A 60 14.46 0.56 3.13
N ARG A 61 15.54 1.29 2.88
CA ARG A 61 16.18 2.12 3.92
C ARG A 61 15.31 3.28 4.38
N LEU A 62 14.61 3.94 3.47
CA LEU A 62 13.62 5.02 3.68
C LEU A 62 14.12 6.17 4.60
N LYS A 63 15.43 6.39 4.66
CA LYS A 63 16.05 7.40 5.57
C LYS A 63 15.63 8.82 5.21
N GLU A 64 15.37 9.08 3.94
CA GLU A 64 14.91 10.35 3.41
C GLU A 64 13.45 10.65 3.79
N LEU A 65 12.64 9.61 4.03
CA LEU A 65 11.21 9.71 4.34
C LEU A 65 10.94 9.59 5.84
N LEU A 66 11.53 8.59 6.50
CA LEU A 66 11.29 8.28 7.91
C LEU A 66 12.27 9.06 8.81
N LYS A 67 12.02 10.37 8.95
CA LYS A 67 12.74 11.26 9.87
C LYS A 67 11.95 11.40 11.17
N PRO A 68 12.62 11.47 12.35
CA PRO A 68 11.94 11.70 13.62
C PRO A 68 11.00 12.91 13.54
N GLY A 69 9.77 12.72 14.03
CA GLY A 69 8.74 13.76 14.03
C GLY A 69 7.85 13.81 12.78
N VAL A 70 8.18 13.07 11.69
CA VAL A 70 7.34 13.05 10.49
C VAL A 70 5.99 12.36 10.79
N GLN A 71 4.93 12.83 10.15
CA GLN A 71 3.61 12.22 10.26
C GLN A 71 3.54 10.94 9.43
N ILE A 72 3.08 9.86 10.04
CA ILE A 72 2.85 8.57 9.39
C ILE A 72 1.40 8.11 9.59
N LEU A 73 0.96 7.20 8.75
CA LEU A 73 -0.35 6.58 8.87
C LEU A 73 -0.19 5.11 9.26
N LEU A 74 -0.88 4.74 10.33
CA LEU A 74 -0.90 3.39 10.87
C LEU A 74 -2.26 2.74 10.59
N LYS A 75 -2.24 1.44 10.30
CA LYS A 75 -3.41 0.59 10.30
C LYS A 75 -3.39 -0.24 11.57
N GLN A 76 -4.50 -0.29 12.29
CA GLN A 76 -4.68 -1.25 13.38
C GLN A 76 -4.89 -2.66 12.80
N GLU A 77 -4.16 -3.61 13.30
CA GLU A 77 -4.23 -5.01 12.88
C GLU A 77 -5.02 -5.84 13.89
N ASN A 78 -5.88 -6.68 13.38
CA ASN A 78 -6.69 -7.61 14.16
C ASN A 78 -6.06 -9.01 14.02
N GLY A 79 -5.37 -9.49 15.05
CA GLY A 79 -4.78 -10.82 15.04
C GLY A 79 -4.09 -11.12 16.36
N GLU A 80 -4.53 -12.16 17.07
CA GLU A 80 -4.01 -12.53 18.40
C GLU A 80 -2.53 -12.92 18.37
N ASN A 81 -2.05 -13.49 17.27
CA ASN A 81 -0.68 -13.96 17.11
C ASN A 81 0.28 -12.94 16.49
N ARG A 82 -0.12 -11.67 16.36
CA ARG A 82 0.75 -10.64 15.78
C ARG A 82 1.67 -10.03 16.84
N ARG A 83 2.95 -9.91 16.50
CA ARG A 83 3.95 -9.24 17.35
C ARG A 83 3.64 -7.75 17.56
N THR A 84 3.06 -7.09 16.53
CA THR A 84 2.68 -5.68 16.57
C THR A 84 1.20 -5.53 16.30
N LYS A 85 0.54 -4.64 17.06
CA LYS A 85 -0.88 -4.31 16.90
C LYS A 85 -1.15 -3.35 15.76
N TYR A 86 -0.11 -2.81 15.14
CA TYR A 86 -0.20 -1.82 14.05
C TYR A 86 0.73 -2.19 12.91
N SER A 87 0.42 -1.68 11.70
CA SER A 87 1.30 -1.66 10.54
C SER A 87 1.37 -0.26 9.95
N THR A 88 2.59 0.16 9.57
CA THR A 88 2.84 1.45 8.93
C THR A 88 2.41 1.37 7.48
N GLN A 89 1.51 2.25 7.05
CA GLN A 89 0.92 2.22 5.72
C GLN A 89 1.46 3.31 4.81
N ALA A 90 1.76 4.49 5.37
CA ALA A 90 2.20 5.63 4.57
C ALA A 90 2.95 6.64 5.44
N VAL A 91 3.67 7.55 4.80
CA VAL A 91 4.39 8.67 5.40
C VAL A 91 4.09 9.95 4.62
N TYR A 92 4.02 11.08 5.32
CA TYR A 92 3.95 12.39 4.69
C TYR A 92 5.36 12.91 4.38
N ASP A 93 5.59 13.30 3.12
CA ASP A 93 6.74 14.11 2.71
C ASP A 93 6.22 15.48 2.27
N GLY A 94 6.31 16.46 3.16
CA GLY A 94 5.60 17.73 3.02
C GLY A 94 4.10 17.52 2.89
N SER A 95 3.50 17.94 1.78
CA SER A 95 2.07 17.75 1.47
C SER A 95 1.77 16.44 0.72
N THR A 96 2.78 15.65 0.37
CA THR A 96 2.63 14.42 -0.40
C THR A 96 2.56 13.23 0.55
N LEU A 97 1.56 12.38 0.37
CA LEU A 97 1.46 11.11 1.09
C LEU A 97 2.06 9.99 0.24
N ILE A 98 3.07 9.32 0.79
CA ILE A 98 3.80 8.24 0.13
C ILE A 98 3.41 6.91 0.79
N SER A 99 2.93 5.96 -0.01
CA SER A 99 2.61 4.62 0.47
C SER A 99 3.87 3.84 0.83
N LEU A 100 3.85 3.20 2.00
CA LEU A 100 4.86 2.24 2.46
C LEU A 100 4.29 0.81 2.50
N ASN A 101 3.09 0.62 1.99
CA ASN A 101 2.45 -0.69 1.87
C ASN A 101 2.79 -1.32 0.53
N THR A 102 3.80 -2.17 0.50
CA THR A 102 4.31 -2.84 -0.71
C THR A 102 3.29 -3.76 -1.40
N LEU A 103 2.20 -4.12 -0.73
CA LEU A 103 1.11 -4.91 -1.33
C LEU A 103 0.03 -4.05 -2.00
N LEU A 104 0.06 -2.74 -1.78
CA LEU A 104 -0.98 -1.85 -2.29
C LEU A 104 -0.94 -1.70 -3.81
N PRO A 105 0.23 -1.58 -4.48
CA PRO A 105 0.31 -1.49 -5.93
C PRO A 105 -0.37 -2.68 -6.62
N ASN A 106 -0.06 -3.91 -6.21
CA ASN A 106 -0.66 -5.12 -6.80
C ASN A 106 -2.17 -5.18 -6.56
N LYS A 107 -2.66 -4.78 -5.38
CA LYS A 107 -4.11 -4.71 -5.10
C LYS A 107 -4.80 -3.69 -5.99
N PHE A 108 -4.17 -2.53 -6.16
CA PHE A 108 -4.71 -1.47 -7.00
C PHE A 108 -4.71 -1.86 -8.47
N THR A 109 -3.63 -2.46 -8.98
CA THR A 109 -3.55 -2.99 -10.35
C THR A 109 -4.63 -4.05 -10.59
N ALA A 110 -4.82 -4.98 -9.64
CA ALA A 110 -5.90 -5.96 -9.73
C ALA A 110 -7.29 -5.31 -9.82
N HIS A 111 -7.54 -4.28 -9.01
CA HIS A 111 -8.78 -3.50 -9.05
C HIS A 111 -8.96 -2.82 -10.42
N LEU A 112 -7.94 -2.16 -10.94
CA LEU A 112 -7.99 -1.50 -12.25
C LEU A 112 -8.21 -2.47 -13.40
N LEU A 113 -7.58 -3.66 -13.36
CA LEU A 113 -7.80 -4.73 -14.34
C LEU A 113 -9.26 -5.19 -14.33
N THR A 114 -9.79 -5.51 -13.14
CA THR A 114 -11.19 -5.94 -12.97
C THR A 114 -12.19 -4.90 -13.45
N GLU A 115 -11.89 -3.61 -13.25
CA GLU A 115 -12.73 -2.49 -13.69
C GLU A 115 -12.51 -2.09 -15.18
N GLY A 116 -11.60 -2.78 -15.89
CA GLY A 116 -11.26 -2.44 -17.28
C GLY A 116 -10.69 -1.03 -17.47
N LYS A 117 -10.04 -0.49 -16.42
CA LYS A 117 -9.53 0.90 -16.39
C LYS A 117 -8.11 1.06 -16.91
N ILE A 118 -7.43 -0.02 -17.27
CA ILE A 118 -6.11 0.01 -17.93
C ILE A 118 -6.33 -0.15 -19.43
N ASN A 119 -6.28 0.96 -20.17
CA ASN A 119 -6.71 0.99 -21.58
C ASN A 119 -6.00 -0.05 -22.47
N PHE A 120 -4.68 -0.19 -22.32
CA PHE A 120 -3.90 -1.14 -23.13
C PHE A 120 -4.06 -2.61 -22.71
N LEU A 121 -4.68 -2.87 -21.57
CA LEU A 121 -5.03 -4.21 -21.07
C LEU A 121 -6.55 -4.47 -21.11
N LYS A 122 -7.30 -3.67 -21.85
CA LYS A 122 -8.74 -3.85 -21.99
C LYS A 122 -9.07 -5.19 -22.65
N GLY A 123 -9.92 -5.97 -22.01
CA GLY A 123 -10.30 -7.31 -22.45
C GLY A 123 -9.37 -8.42 -21.97
N TRP A 124 -8.36 -8.09 -21.15
CA TRP A 124 -7.55 -9.06 -20.43
C TRP A 124 -8.11 -9.32 -19.04
N ASP A 125 -8.32 -10.57 -18.70
CA ASP A 125 -8.78 -10.99 -17.38
C ASP A 125 -7.65 -11.56 -16.53
N ILE A 126 -7.78 -11.41 -15.20
CA ILE A 126 -6.84 -12.03 -14.26
C ILE A 126 -7.14 -13.53 -14.18
N TYR A 127 -6.30 -14.34 -14.83
CA TYR A 127 -6.36 -15.80 -14.72
C TYR A 127 -5.80 -16.27 -13.37
N LYS A 128 -4.63 -15.73 -12.98
CA LYS A 128 -3.96 -16.08 -11.72
C LYS A 128 -3.14 -14.92 -11.19
N LYS A 129 -3.19 -14.69 -9.88
CA LYS A 129 -2.27 -13.82 -9.13
C LYS A 129 -1.08 -14.64 -8.64
N GLU A 130 0.08 -13.99 -8.50
CA GLU A 130 1.29 -14.65 -8.01
C GLU A 130 1.62 -15.91 -8.84
N ALA A 131 1.68 -15.74 -10.15
CA ALA A 131 1.86 -16.83 -11.10
C ALA A 131 3.34 -17.20 -11.28
N THR A 132 3.66 -18.47 -11.29
CA THR A 132 5.02 -18.97 -11.56
C THR A 132 5.08 -19.47 -13.00
N TYR A 133 6.12 -19.06 -13.73
CA TYR A 133 6.46 -19.57 -15.04
C TYR A 133 7.96 -19.90 -15.11
N GLY A 134 8.28 -21.17 -15.23
CA GLY A 134 9.66 -21.65 -15.12
C GLY A 134 10.21 -21.35 -13.71
N LYS A 135 11.30 -20.56 -13.66
CA LYS A 135 11.94 -20.12 -12.39
C LYS A 135 11.48 -18.72 -11.93
N HIS A 136 10.62 -18.07 -12.70
CA HIS A 136 10.18 -16.71 -12.44
C HIS A 136 8.80 -16.68 -11.81
N ARG A 137 8.57 -15.71 -10.92
CA ARG A 137 7.28 -15.43 -10.32
C ARG A 137 6.84 -14.04 -10.77
N PHE A 138 5.61 -13.94 -11.26
CA PHE A 138 5.00 -12.72 -11.77
C PHE A 138 3.79 -12.36 -10.91
N ASP A 139 3.50 -11.07 -10.80
CA ASP A 139 2.37 -10.60 -10.01
C ASP A 139 1.03 -11.06 -10.58
N PHE A 140 0.90 -11.08 -11.90
CA PHE A 140 -0.31 -11.54 -12.57
C PHE A 140 -0.01 -12.39 -13.81
N HIS A 141 -0.81 -13.42 -14.01
CA HIS A 141 -1.05 -14.11 -15.27
C HIS A 141 -2.39 -13.61 -15.80
N LEU A 142 -2.38 -12.97 -16.95
CA LEU A 142 -3.57 -12.45 -17.63
C LEU A 142 -3.87 -13.33 -18.84
N GLN A 143 -5.19 -13.47 -19.14
CA GLN A 143 -5.68 -14.21 -20.30
C GLN A 143 -6.69 -13.39 -21.08
N LYS A 144 -6.64 -13.51 -22.40
CA LYS A 144 -7.61 -12.97 -23.32
C LYS A 144 -7.79 -13.96 -24.47
N GLU A 145 -8.99 -14.57 -24.56
CA GLU A 145 -9.25 -15.66 -25.49
C GLU A 145 -8.19 -16.77 -25.34
N ASP A 146 -7.43 -17.10 -26.41
CA ASP A 146 -6.36 -18.10 -26.40
C ASP A 146 -4.96 -17.48 -26.11
N GLU A 147 -4.89 -16.17 -25.88
CA GLU A 147 -3.65 -15.47 -25.58
C GLU A 147 -3.43 -15.36 -24.06
N PHE A 148 -2.17 -15.37 -23.66
CA PHE A 148 -1.79 -15.10 -22.27
C PHE A 148 -0.58 -14.17 -22.18
N MET A 149 -0.48 -13.44 -21.06
CA MET A 149 0.68 -12.63 -20.73
C MET A 149 0.97 -12.64 -19.22
N PHE A 150 2.20 -12.35 -18.86
CA PHE A 150 2.60 -12.09 -17.49
C PHE A 150 2.80 -10.59 -17.28
N LEU A 151 2.33 -10.10 -16.15
CA LEU A 151 2.46 -8.70 -15.75
C LEU A 151 3.18 -8.63 -14.39
N GLU A 152 4.17 -7.73 -14.32
CA GLU A 152 4.88 -7.32 -13.10
C GLU A 152 4.50 -5.87 -12.79
N VAL A 153 4.33 -5.52 -11.50
CA VAL A 153 3.86 -4.21 -11.02
C VAL A 153 4.94 -3.50 -10.21
#